data_b3fbe91a1335108643460764895107f4
#
_entry.id   b3fbe91a1335108643460764895107f4
#
_cell.length_a   1.000
_cell.length_b   1.000
_cell.length_c   1.000
_cell.angle_alpha   90.00
_cell.angle_beta   90.00
_cell.angle_gamma   90.00
#
_symmetry.space_group_name_H-M   'P 1'
#
loop_
_entity.id
_entity.type
_entity.pdbx_description
1 polymer ?
#
loop_
_entity_poly.entity_id
_entity_poly.type
_entity_poly.pdbx_seq_one_letter_code
_entity_poly.pdbx_strand_id
1 'polypeptide(L)'
;MKVKVCGLNNKSDFSSLSKLNIDFFGFIFYEKSPRYFFDHPIDMYKDLNSVCVFVNESIKKIYEIVESLSLKYVQLHGDEDVKYCKQIQKKCRVIKVFRVDEKISIDLIKKFYNCCDIILFDTFTKKYGGSGKKFDWDILIKNKIEKKFILSGGI
;
A
#
# COMPACT_ATOMS: atom_id res chain seq x y z
N MET A 1 15.99 -5.87 -6.51
CA MET A 1 14.73 -5.12 -6.67
C MET A 1 13.61 -6.02 -6.19
N LYS A 2 12.57 -5.46 -5.54
CA LYS A 2 11.39 -6.21 -5.09
C LYS A 2 10.17 -5.76 -5.89
N VAL A 3 9.25 -6.69 -6.16
CA VAL A 3 8.06 -6.46 -6.97
C VAL A 3 6.80 -6.60 -6.13
N LYS A 4 5.89 -5.62 -6.23
CA LYS A 4 4.55 -5.67 -5.65
C LYS A 4 3.51 -5.56 -6.75
N VAL A 5 2.60 -6.53 -6.83
CA VAL A 5 1.41 -6.46 -7.67
C VAL A 5 0.20 -6.14 -6.83
N CYS A 6 -0.63 -5.17 -7.26
CA CYS A 6 -1.73 -4.64 -6.44
C CYS A 6 -3.06 -4.62 -7.19
N GLY A 7 -4.12 -4.93 -6.45
CA GLY A 7 -5.48 -4.96 -6.97
C GLY A 7 -5.89 -6.32 -7.52
N LEU A 8 -5.36 -7.37 -6.91
CA LEU A 8 -5.80 -8.74 -7.17
C LEU A 8 -7.22 -8.92 -6.64
N ASN A 9 -8.11 -9.39 -7.47
CA ASN A 9 -9.51 -9.57 -7.13
C ASN A 9 -10.13 -10.87 -7.68
N ASN A 10 -9.32 -11.75 -8.28
CA ASN A 10 -9.79 -13.05 -8.76
C ASN A 10 -8.71 -14.15 -8.62
N LYS A 11 -9.17 -15.41 -8.61
CA LYS A 11 -8.30 -16.58 -8.46
C LYS A 11 -7.39 -16.83 -9.66
N SER A 12 -7.83 -16.48 -10.86
CA SER A 12 -7.08 -16.72 -12.11
C SER A 12 -5.80 -15.90 -12.13
N ASP A 13 -5.93 -14.59 -11.86
CA ASP A 13 -4.79 -13.68 -11.79
C ASP A 13 -3.81 -14.13 -10.72
N PHE A 14 -4.32 -14.48 -9.54
CA PHE A 14 -3.50 -14.98 -8.46
C PHE A 14 -2.73 -16.25 -8.85
N SER A 15 -3.40 -17.26 -9.43
CA SER A 15 -2.76 -18.51 -9.86
C SER A 15 -1.66 -18.28 -10.90
N SER A 16 -1.84 -17.29 -11.78
CA SER A 16 -0.85 -16.93 -12.78
C SER A 16 0.35 -16.20 -12.15
N LEU A 17 0.07 -15.26 -11.27
CA LEU A 17 1.09 -14.42 -10.64
C LEU A 17 1.87 -15.16 -9.55
N SER A 18 1.28 -16.15 -8.87
CA SER A 18 1.98 -16.96 -7.86
C SER A 18 3.14 -17.78 -8.42
N LYS A 19 3.15 -18.02 -9.74
CA LYS A 19 4.26 -18.67 -10.46
C LYS A 19 5.42 -17.72 -10.79
N LEU A 20 5.23 -16.42 -10.59
CA LEU A 20 6.22 -15.39 -10.84
C LEU A 20 6.92 -15.02 -9.54
N ASN A 21 8.13 -14.47 -9.65
CA ASN A 21 8.90 -14.00 -8.49
C ASN A 21 8.37 -12.64 -8.00
N ILE A 22 7.22 -12.67 -7.31
CA ILE A 22 6.55 -11.48 -6.75
C ILE A 22 6.75 -11.48 -5.24
N ASP A 23 7.21 -10.36 -4.70
CA ASP A 23 7.49 -10.20 -3.27
C ASP A 23 6.26 -9.83 -2.45
N PHE A 24 5.30 -9.09 -3.02
CA PHE A 24 4.09 -8.63 -2.34
C PHE A 24 2.85 -8.71 -3.22
N PHE A 25 1.76 -9.18 -2.63
CA PHE A 25 0.45 -9.30 -3.26
C PHE A 25 -0.54 -8.35 -2.60
N GLY A 26 -1.07 -7.37 -3.36
CA GLY A 26 -1.96 -6.33 -2.85
C GLY A 26 -3.44 -6.61 -3.10
N PHE A 27 -4.26 -6.52 -2.05
CA PHE A 27 -5.71 -6.70 -2.06
C PHE A 27 -6.37 -5.41 -1.58
N ILE A 28 -7.30 -4.85 -2.35
CA ILE A 28 -7.87 -3.53 -2.08
C ILE A 28 -9.16 -3.67 -1.27
N PHE A 29 -9.14 -3.20 -0.03
CA PHE A 29 -10.27 -3.12 0.89
C PHE A 29 -10.87 -1.71 0.92
N TYR A 30 -11.20 -1.19 -0.27
CA TYR A 30 -11.84 0.11 -0.45
C TYR A 30 -12.99 -0.04 -1.43
N GLU A 31 -14.21 0.02 -0.94
CA GLU A 31 -15.46 -0.29 -1.67
C GLU A 31 -15.67 0.54 -2.94
N LYS A 32 -15.14 1.78 -2.97
CA LYS A 32 -15.24 2.65 -4.15
C LYS A 32 -14.22 2.32 -5.25
N SER A 33 -13.33 1.36 -5.01
CA SER A 33 -12.37 0.92 -6.01
C SER A 33 -13.00 -0.08 -6.99
N PRO A 34 -12.77 0.06 -8.30
CA PRO A 34 -13.20 -0.96 -9.27
C PRO A 34 -12.45 -2.29 -9.11
N ARG A 35 -11.38 -2.30 -8.31
CA ARG A 35 -10.60 -3.48 -7.93
C ARG A 35 -10.82 -3.86 -6.47
N TYR A 36 -11.99 -3.55 -5.92
CA TYR A 36 -12.35 -3.92 -4.56
C TYR A 36 -12.33 -5.43 -4.41
N PHE A 37 -11.67 -5.88 -3.35
CA PHE A 37 -11.57 -7.29 -3.01
C PHE A 37 -12.80 -7.69 -2.21
N PHE A 38 -13.78 -8.30 -2.87
CA PHE A 38 -15.03 -8.72 -2.27
C PHE A 38 -15.17 -10.24 -2.32
N ASP A 39 -15.58 -10.84 -1.20
CA ASP A 39 -16.05 -12.24 -1.07
C ASP A 39 -15.14 -13.35 -1.64
N HIS A 40 -13.84 -13.21 -1.47
CA HIS A 40 -12.91 -14.27 -1.84
C HIS A 40 -12.38 -15.01 -0.60
N PRO A 41 -12.21 -16.34 -0.65
CA PRO A 41 -11.64 -17.10 0.45
C PRO A 41 -10.17 -16.66 0.66
N ILE A 42 -9.97 -15.87 1.68
CA ILE A 42 -8.67 -15.25 2.02
C ILE A 42 -7.66 -16.28 2.50
N ASP A 43 -8.10 -17.45 2.95
CA ASP A 43 -7.21 -18.53 3.40
C ASP A 43 -6.17 -18.95 2.36
N MET A 44 -6.46 -18.75 1.07
CA MET A 44 -5.52 -18.99 -0.02
C MET A 44 -4.30 -18.06 -0.02
N TYR A 45 -4.34 -16.98 0.76
CA TYR A 45 -3.32 -15.92 0.72
C TYR A 45 -2.54 -15.76 2.02
N LYS A 46 -2.81 -16.60 3.04
CA LYS A 46 -2.22 -16.50 4.38
C LYS A 46 -0.70 -16.68 4.40
N ASP A 47 -0.17 -17.52 3.53
CA ASP A 47 1.27 -17.83 3.48
C ASP A 47 2.09 -16.85 2.62
N LEU A 48 1.43 -15.89 1.99
CA LEU A 48 2.06 -14.91 1.13
C LEU A 48 2.39 -13.62 1.89
N ASN A 49 3.25 -12.81 1.30
CA ASN A 49 3.41 -11.43 1.73
C ASN A 49 2.23 -10.58 1.25
N SER A 50 1.05 -10.90 1.80
CA SER A 50 -0.19 -10.20 1.49
C SER A 50 -0.22 -8.81 2.10
N VAL A 51 -0.68 -7.84 1.33
CA VAL A 51 -0.80 -6.43 1.71
C VAL A 51 -2.24 -5.99 1.50
N CYS A 52 -2.99 -5.75 2.56
CA CYS A 52 -4.32 -5.18 2.45
C CYS A 52 -4.25 -3.66 2.37
N VAL A 53 -4.91 -3.11 1.35
CA VAL A 53 -4.91 -1.67 1.04
C VAL A 53 -6.19 -1.04 1.53
N PHE A 54 -6.07 -0.03 2.39
CA PHE A 54 -7.18 0.72 2.97
C PHE A 54 -7.07 2.20 2.61
N VAL A 55 -8.21 2.88 2.59
CA VAL A 55 -8.32 4.33 2.36
C VAL A 55 -9.23 4.92 3.42
N ASN A 56 -8.66 5.62 4.39
CA ASN A 56 -9.39 6.29 5.49
C ASN A 56 -10.37 5.36 6.24
N GLU A 57 -10.03 4.09 6.38
CA GLU A 57 -10.87 3.10 7.07
C GLU A 57 -10.76 3.25 8.59
N SER A 58 -11.73 2.75 9.35
CA SER A 58 -11.67 2.77 10.81
C SER A 58 -10.57 1.84 11.34
N ILE A 59 -9.88 2.25 12.39
CA ILE A 59 -8.82 1.43 13.03
C ILE A 59 -9.39 0.09 13.52
N LYS A 60 -10.62 0.10 14.03
CA LYS A 60 -11.32 -1.10 14.50
C LYS A 60 -11.45 -2.11 13.37
N LYS A 61 -11.98 -1.70 12.22
CA LYS A 61 -12.17 -2.58 11.05
C LYS A 61 -10.82 -3.11 10.53
N ILE A 62 -9.79 -2.26 10.47
CA ILE A 62 -8.45 -2.73 10.09
C ILE A 62 -7.94 -3.80 11.07
N TYR A 63 -8.10 -3.61 12.37
CA TYR A 63 -7.67 -4.59 13.36
C TYR A 63 -8.39 -5.92 13.22
N GLU A 64 -9.72 -5.90 13.04
CA GLU A 64 -10.53 -7.09 12.80
C GLU A 64 -10.01 -7.88 11.57
N ILE A 65 -9.73 -7.18 10.48
CA ILE A 65 -9.20 -7.78 9.26
C ILE A 65 -7.77 -8.31 9.46
N VAL A 66 -6.90 -7.52 10.09
CA VAL A 66 -5.51 -7.93 10.37
C VAL A 66 -5.47 -9.21 11.22
N GLU A 67 -6.32 -9.30 12.24
CA GLU A 67 -6.38 -10.46 13.14
C GLU A 67 -7.00 -11.68 12.43
N SER A 68 -8.13 -11.51 11.75
CA SER A 68 -8.81 -12.61 11.05
C SER A 68 -7.96 -13.23 9.94
N LEU A 69 -7.13 -12.43 9.29
CA LEU A 69 -6.31 -12.85 8.14
C LEU A 69 -4.84 -13.06 8.49
N SER A 70 -4.44 -12.86 9.74
CA SER A 70 -3.04 -12.91 10.18
C SER A 70 -2.11 -12.08 9.30
N LEU A 71 -2.55 -10.89 8.93
CA LEU A 71 -1.81 -10.03 8.00
C LEU A 71 -0.53 -9.48 8.59
N LYS A 72 0.54 -9.53 7.80
CA LYS A 72 1.83 -8.92 8.15
C LYS A 72 1.93 -7.45 7.74
N TYR A 73 1.23 -7.07 6.67
CA TYR A 73 1.34 -5.73 6.06
C TYR A 73 -0.02 -5.10 5.80
N VAL A 74 -0.13 -3.84 6.14
CA VAL A 74 -1.25 -2.95 5.80
C VAL A 74 -0.71 -1.77 5.01
N GLN A 75 -1.35 -1.45 3.88
CA GLN A 75 -1.06 -0.24 3.12
C GLN A 75 -2.15 0.80 3.37
N LEU A 76 -1.74 1.96 3.88
CA LEU A 76 -2.60 3.12 4.14
C LEU A 76 -2.48 4.09 2.98
N HIS A 77 -3.52 4.15 2.15
CA HIS A 77 -3.52 4.87 0.87
C HIS A 77 -4.38 6.15 0.89
N GLY A 78 -4.93 6.49 2.04
CA GLY A 78 -5.71 7.69 2.28
C GLY A 78 -4.89 8.82 2.91
N ASP A 79 -5.59 9.65 3.68
CA ASP A 79 -5.04 10.83 4.34
C ASP A 79 -4.74 10.56 5.83
N GLU A 80 -4.50 9.28 6.18
CA GLU A 80 -4.22 8.83 7.55
C GLU A 80 -2.99 9.55 8.12
N ASP A 81 -3.14 10.12 9.31
CA ASP A 81 -2.10 10.88 10.00
C ASP A 81 -1.06 10.00 10.73
N VAL A 82 -0.04 10.65 11.31
CA VAL A 82 1.03 9.99 12.07
C VAL A 82 0.48 9.22 13.27
N LYS A 83 -0.53 9.76 13.97
CA LYS A 83 -1.14 9.13 15.15
C LYS A 83 -1.88 7.85 14.74
N TYR A 84 -2.60 7.91 13.64
CA TYR A 84 -3.28 6.76 13.07
C TYR A 84 -2.28 5.66 12.65
N CYS A 85 -1.23 6.02 11.91
CA CYS A 85 -0.19 5.06 11.50
C CYS A 85 0.47 4.38 12.70
N LYS A 86 0.79 5.13 13.77
CA LYS A 86 1.33 4.55 15.02
C LYS A 86 0.41 3.54 15.67
N GLN A 87 -0.91 3.74 15.60
CA GLN A 87 -1.85 2.77 16.14
C GLN A 87 -1.84 1.47 15.32
N ILE A 88 -1.94 1.58 14.00
CA ILE A 88 -1.89 0.39 13.12
C ILE A 88 -0.56 -0.37 13.26
N GLN A 89 0.56 0.34 13.41
CA GLN A 89 1.89 -0.26 13.57
C GLN A 89 2.03 -1.17 14.81
N LYS A 90 1.17 -1.01 15.80
CA LYS A 90 1.15 -1.90 16.98
C LYS A 90 0.75 -3.35 16.65
N LYS A 91 0.06 -3.58 15.55
CA LYS A 91 -0.49 -4.88 15.17
C LYS A 91 0.17 -5.47 13.92
N CYS A 92 0.64 -4.64 12.99
CA CYS A 92 1.22 -5.08 11.74
C CYS A 92 2.20 -4.04 11.18
N ARG A 93 2.93 -4.40 10.13
CA ARG A 93 3.81 -3.48 9.42
C ARG A 93 3.00 -2.54 8.53
N VAL A 94 3.39 -1.27 8.52
CA VAL A 94 2.69 -0.20 7.81
C VAL A 94 3.45 0.22 6.56
N ILE A 95 2.76 0.21 5.43
CA ILE A 95 3.17 0.87 4.19
C ILE A 95 2.34 2.15 4.07
N LYS A 96 2.96 3.33 4.23
CA LYS A 96 2.25 4.61 4.06
C LYS A 96 2.44 5.13 2.65
N VAL A 97 1.33 5.45 1.99
CA VAL A 97 1.35 6.02 0.63
C VAL A 97 1.40 7.54 0.69
N PHE A 98 2.27 8.11 -0.14
CA PHE A 98 2.30 9.52 -0.47
C PHE A 98 2.02 9.67 -1.97
N ARG A 99 0.97 10.39 -2.28
CA ARG A 99 0.61 10.74 -3.66
C ARG A 99 1.45 11.94 -4.08
N VAL A 100 2.32 11.71 -5.04
CA VAL A 100 3.32 12.69 -5.49
C VAL A 100 2.81 13.40 -6.72
N ASP A 101 2.79 14.72 -6.65
CA ASP A 101 2.70 15.64 -7.78
C ASP A 101 4.05 16.33 -7.98
N GLU A 102 4.06 17.48 -8.63
CA GLU A 102 5.28 18.29 -8.84
C GLU A 102 5.88 18.83 -7.54
N LYS A 103 5.11 18.81 -6.43
CA LYS A 103 5.51 19.36 -5.13
C LYS A 103 5.43 18.31 -4.04
N ILE A 104 6.56 17.69 -3.71
CA ILE A 104 6.64 16.75 -2.58
C ILE A 104 7.21 17.47 -1.34
N SER A 105 6.53 17.37 -0.21
CA SER A 105 7.04 17.87 1.07
C SER A 105 7.82 16.76 1.79
N ILE A 106 9.14 16.84 1.73
CA ILE A 106 10.02 15.89 2.42
C ILE A 106 9.87 15.95 3.93
N ASP A 107 9.69 17.16 4.48
CA ASP A 107 9.49 17.34 5.93
C ASP A 107 8.20 16.67 6.41
N LEU A 108 7.15 16.68 5.59
CA LEU A 108 5.94 15.91 5.86
C LEU A 108 6.23 14.41 5.88
N ILE A 109 6.94 13.90 4.89
CA ILE A 109 7.27 12.47 4.78
C ILE A 109 8.12 12.02 5.96
N LYS A 110 9.11 12.81 6.37
CA LYS A 110 9.98 12.49 7.51
C LYS A 110 9.22 12.31 8.82
N LYS A 111 8.09 13.01 9.02
CA LYS A 111 7.22 12.82 10.20
C LYS A 111 6.69 11.37 10.31
N PHE A 112 6.59 10.66 9.19
CA PHE A 112 6.10 9.28 9.16
C PHE A 112 7.20 8.22 9.31
N TYR A 113 8.49 8.58 9.31
CA TYR A 113 9.59 7.62 9.37
C TYR A 113 9.51 6.65 10.56
N ASN A 114 9.01 7.15 11.70
CA ASN A 114 8.91 6.37 12.94
C ASN A 114 7.55 5.66 13.13
N CYS A 115 6.64 5.77 12.15
CA CYS A 115 5.31 5.17 12.25
C CYS A 115 4.89 4.38 11.01
N CYS A 116 5.81 4.16 10.07
CA CYS A 116 5.64 3.23 8.97
C CYS A 116 6.94 2.46 8.71
N ASP A 117 6.85 1.28 8.15
CA ASP A 117 7.98 0.43 7.81
C ASP A 117 8.51 0.71 6.42
N ILE A 118 7.59 1.02 5.51
CA ILE A 118 7.86 1.29 4.10
C ILE A 118 7.05 2.53 3.69
N ILE A 119 7.64 3.37 2.85
CA ILE A 119 6.94 4.45 2.15
C ILE A 119 6.59 3.98 0.74
N LEU A 120 5.40 4.29 0.25
CA LEU A 120 5.05 4.07 -1.13
C LEU A 120 4.79 5.44 -1.78
N PHE A 121 5.49 5.73 -2.86
CA PHE A 121 5.25 6.89 -3.69
C PHE A 121 4.38 6.49 -4.86
N ASP A 122 3.20 7.10 -4.97
CA ASP A 122 2.28 6.90 -6.07
C ASP A 122 2.03 8.22 -6.81
N THR A 123 1.82 8.16 -8.11
CA THR A 123 1.54 9.38 -8.89
C THR A 123 0.22 9.98 -8.46
N PHE A 124 0.20 11.29 -8.18
CA PHE A 124 -1.04 11.99 -7.83
C PHE A 124 -2.04 11.93 -8.96
N THR A 125 -3.25 11.53 -8.63
CA THR A 125 -4.40 11.57 -9.52
C THR A 125 -5.64 12.00 -8.73
N LYS A 126 -6.58 12.69 -9.39
CA LYS A 126 -7.85 13.10 -8.74
C LYS A 126 -8.69 11.91 -8.26
N LYS A 127 -8.48 10.73 -8.83
CA LYS A 127 -9.12 9.46 -8.41
C LYS A 127 -8.07 8.56 -7.77
N TYR A 128 -8.44 7.75 -6.80
CA TYR A 128 -7.55 6.74 -6.22
C TYR A 128 -7.29 5.62 -7.23
N GLY A 129 -6.00 5.44 -7.61
CA GLY A 129 -5.49 4.33 -8.43
C GLY A 129 -5.39 4.58 -9.94
N GLY A 130 -4.41 3.91 -10.53
CA GLY A 130 -4.26 3.54 -11.94
C GLY A 130 -4.50 4.58 -13.04
N SER A 131 -3.73 5.68 -13.08
CA SER A 131 -3.86 6.66 -14.17
C SER A 131 -2.87 6.46 -15.33
N GLY A 132 -1.86 5.58 -15.15
CA GLY A 132 -0.76 5.44 -16.10
C GLY A 132 0.17 6.66 -16.22
N LYS A 133 -0.07 7.71 -15.42
CA LYS A 133 0.79 8.90 -15.39
C LYS A 133 2.03 8.64 -14.54
N LYS A 134 3.15 9.27 -14.92
CA LYS A 134 4.41 9.25 -14.16
C LYS A 134 4.61 10.60 -13.47
N PHE A 135 5.23 10.57 -12.30
CA PHE A 135 5.87 11.76 -11.73
C PHE A 135 7.39 11.70 -11.99
N ASP A 136 8.08 12.82 -11.84
CA ASP A 136 9.53 12.89 -11.98
C ASP A 136 10.21 12.20 -10.80
N TRP A 137 10.79 11.01 -11.03
CA TRP A 137 11.46 10.23 -10.00
C TRP A 137 12.76 10.87 -9.49
N ASP A 138 13.38 11.78 -10.26
CA ASP A 138 14.56 12.51 -9.83
C ASP A 138 14.31 13.33 -8.57
N ILE A 139 13.06 13.69 -8.30
CA ILE A 139 12.67 14.36 -7.07
C ILE A 139 12.99 13.54 -5.83
N LEU A 140 12.91 12.22 -5.89
CA LEU A 140 13.24 11.32 -4.77
C LEU A 140 14.75 11.24 -4.57
N ILE A 141 15.52 11.21 -5.65
CA ILE A 141 16.99 11.19 -5.64
C ILE A 141 17.53 12.51 -5.08
N LYS A 142 17.05 13.64 -5.59
CA LYS A 142 17.43 14.97 -5.14
C LYS A 142 17.18 15.19 -3.64
N ASN A 143 16.09 14.59 -3.12
CA ASN A 143 15.70 14.75 -1.72
C ASN A 143 16.25 13.67 -0.79
N LYS A 144 17.11 12.76 -1.26
CA LYS A 144 17.83 11.73 -0.48
C LYS A 144 16.89 10.98 0.49
N ILE A 145 15.89 10.31 -0.04
CA ILE A 145 14.96 9.52 0.77
C ILE A 145 15.72 8.34 1.40
N GLU A 146 15.88 8.35 2.72
CA GLU A 146 16.64 7.33 3.47
C GLU A 146 15.79 6.11 3.84
N LYS A 147 14.47 6.29 3.92
CA LYS A 147 13.53 5.22 4.25
C LYS A 147 13.36 4.25 3.08
N LYS A 148 13.20 2.95 3.37
CA LYS A 148 12.81 1.97 2.34
C LYS A 148 11.52 2.42 1.66
N PHE A 149 11.49 2.38 0.34
CA PHE A 149 10.32 2.81 -0.41
C PHE A 149 9.98 1.90 -1.59
N ILE A 150 8.75 2.01 -2.03
CA ILE A 150 8.18 1.39 -3.24
C ILE A 150 7.81 2.53 -4.19
N LEU A 151 8.14 2.37 -5.46
CA LEU A 151 7.64 3.24 -6.54
C LEU A 151 6.36 2.64 -7.12
N SER A 152 5.38 3.48 -7.39
CA SER A 152 4.11 3.14 -8.02
C SER A 152 3.68 4.27 -8.95
N GLY A 153 2.76 3.96 -9.86
CA GLY A 153 2.23 4.93 -10.81
C GLY A 153 3.10 5.10 -12.06
N GLY A 154 2.63 4.53 -13.18
CA GLY A 154 3.25 4.68 -14.50
C GLY A 154 4.61 3.99 -14.68
N ILE A 155 4.82 2.89 -13.97
CA ILE A 155 5.97 1.99 -14.12
C ILE A 155 5.77 1.14 -15.37
#